data_c7965241ad41f9d9c29a065c60597724
#
_entry.id   c7965241ad41f9d9c29a065c60597724
#
_cell.length_a   1.000
_cell.length_b   1.000
_cell.length_c   1.000
_cell.angle_alpha   90.00
_cell.angle_beta   90.00
_cell.angle_gamma   90.00
#
_symmetry.space_group_name_H-M   'P 1'
#
loop_
_entity.id
_entity.type
_entity.pdbx_description
1 polymer ?
#
loop_
_entity_poly.entity_id
_entity_poly.type
_entity_poly.pdbx_seq_one_letter_code
_entity_poly.pdbx_strand_id
1 'polypeptide(L)'
;MGTGPPATAPPDNVVATGEPECGHISLARLLAEFMKMGCLAFGGGMAIIAFMEQELVRKRRVIAPERFLNGVALGQVLGPMAVNTCFFVGHCLYGPMGGLLSLLAFVMPSVLLVIAIAWLYAAHQSLGVLQAALAGLQPAVIALIASAAWSMGRKAVRRGPAAVLCAAGVAAGLGKLAPVYVLAAGGLCGVLLGSRRLVGGQQQGKAAMEAKPAAAGTRQTITWPLLGTALAPSAGASFGGIAITFLKLGLIWFGGAYTIVPLMYQRIVVDLGWLTPATFRDGVAIANLTPGPMSVLATFAGYRVYGISGALAATFALYVPATALMLFFCRNYQRMQIGGRTRDLLNGLNPCVVGLILSAGVLLSKGVLVNYTAWALVVASFLLLVRFKWSPAYVLGVNAALGVLLRMH
;
A
#
# COMPACT_ATOMS: atom_id res chain seq x y z
N MET A 1 -25.29 7.75 -78.40
CA MET A 1 -23.88 7.39 -78.35
C MET A 1 -23.18 8.45 -77.49
N GLY A 2 -22.72 8.12 -76.29
CA GLY A 2 -22.10 9.07 -75.44
C GLY A 2 -21.93 8.45 -74.04
N THR A 3 -20.91 7.58 -73.92
CA THR A 3 -20.52 6.95 -72.69
C THR A 3 -19.62 7.89 -71.86
N GLY A 4 -20.17 8.45 -70.80
CA GLY A 4 -19.39 9.19 -69.83
C GLY A 4 -18.64 8.21 -68.90
N PRO A 5 -17.41 8.56 -68.40
CA PRO A 5 -16.63 7.70 -67.54
C PRO A 5 -17.24 7.59 -66.13
N PRO A 6 -17.00 6.46 -65.43
CA PRO A 6 -17.56 6.25 -64.11
C PRO A 6 -16.85 7.13 -63.06
N ALA A 7 -17.65 7.68 -62.15
CA ALA A 7 -17.20 8.45 -61.00
C ALA A 7 -16.31 7.58 -60.10
N THR A 8 -15.07 8.01 -59.91
CA THR A 8 -14.15 7.45 -58.94
C THR A 8 -14.66 7.73 -57.56
N ALA A 9 -14.97 6.65 -56.80
CA ALA A 9 -15.25 6.72 -55.40
C ALA A 9 -14.01 7.26 -54.63
N PRO A 10 -14.22 8.08 -53.58
CA PRO A 10 -13.11 8.53 -52.76
C PRO A 10 -12.51 7.35 -51.96
N PRO A 11 -11.23 7.35 -51.65
CA PRO A 11 -10.61 6.26 -50.90
C PRO A 11 -11.11 6.25 -49.47
N ASP A 12 -11.86 5.19 -49.15
CA ASP A 12 -12.13 4.79 -47.78
C ASP A 12 -10.82 4.34 -47.12
N ASN A 13 -10.13 5.22 -46.43
CA ASN A 13 -9.12 4.87 -45.46
C ASN A 13 -8.83 6.07 -44.53
N VAL A 14 -9.84 6.51 -43.80
CA VAL A 14 -9.62 7.16 -42.52
C VAL A 14 -9.94 6.12 -41.47
N VAL A 15 -8.93 5.29 -41.11
CA VAL A 15 -8.96 4.55 -39.85
C VAL A 15 -9.02 5.60 -38.77
N ALA A 16 -10.23 5.90 -38.31
CA ALA A 16 -10.47 6.62 -37.08
C ALA A 16 -9.86 5.80 -35.95
N THR A 17 -8.64 6.11 -35.60
CA THR A 17 -8.06 5.75 -34.30
C THR A 17 -8.79 6.56 -33.26
N GLY A 18 -10.03 6.14 -32.97
CA GLY A 18 -10.85 6.68 -31.89
C GLY A 18 -10.23 6.34 -30.55
N GLU A 19 -9.18 7.05 -30.17
CA GLU A 19 -8.85 7.17 -28.75
C GLU A 19 -10.06 7.88 -28.13
N PRO A 20 -10.69 7.28 -27.08
CA PRO A 20 -11.79 7.94 -26.40
C PRO A 20 -11.25 9.29 -25.90
N GLU A 21 -11.93 10.37 -26.29
CA GLU A 21 -11.60 11.72 -25.86
C GLU A 21 -11.53 11.75 -24.34
N CYS A 22 -10.32 11.76 -23.79
CA CYS A 22 -10.09 11.99 -22.37
C CYS A 22 -10.53 13.43 -22.09
N GLY A 23 -11.49 13.61 -21.20
CA GLY A 23 -12.00 14.93 -20.83
C GLY A 23 -10.85 15.84 -20.39
N HIS A 24 -10.76 17.04 -20.94
CA HIS A 24 -9.78 18.02 -20.53
C HIS A 24 -10.06 18.48 -19.10
N ILE A 25 -9.16 18.20 -18.17
CA ILE A 25 -9.19 18.71 -16.80
C ILE A 25 -7.98 19.61 -16.60
N SER A 26 -8.14 20.79 -16.03
CA SER A 26 -6.98 21.63 -15.70
C SER A 26 -6.16 21.00 -14.57
N LEU A 27 -4.84 21.25 -14.56
CA LEU A 27 -3.95 20.71 -13.52
C LEU A 27 -4.44 21.10 -12.12
N ALA A 28 -4.81 22.35 -11.91
CA ALA A 28 -5.33 22.83 -10.61
C ALA A 28 -6.57 22.05 -10.16
N ARG A 29 -7.49 21.75 -11.07
CA ARG A 29 -8.69 20.96 -10.77
C ARG A 29 -8.35 19.49 -10.47
N LEU A 30 -7.39 18.92 -11.19
CA LEU A 30 -6.90 17.56 -10.92
C LEU A 30 -6.29 17.47 -9.53
N LEU A 31 -5.43 18.43 -9.16
CA LEU A 31 -4.81 18.48 -7.84
C LEU A 31 -5.86 18.67 -6.73
N ALA A 32 -6.87 19.53 -6.94
CA ALA A 32 -7.98 19.70 -6.01
C ALA A 32 -8.76 18.40 -5.80
N GLU A 33 -8.98 17.60 -6.87
CA GLU A 33 -9.63 16.29 -6.73
C GLU A 33 -8.76 15.31 -5.95
N PHE A 34 -7.46 15.24 -6.20
CA PHE A 34 -6.57 14.38 -5.41
C PHE A 34 -6.48 14.83 -3.95
N MET A 35 -6.44 16.12 -3.68
CA MET A 35 -6.49 16.66 -2.32
C MET A 35 -7.80 16.27 -1.61
N LYS A 36 -8.94 16.43 -2.28
CA LYS A 36 -10.26 16.00 -1.79
C LYS A 36 -10.27 14.50 -1.49
N MET A 37 -9.71 13.68 -2.40
CA MET A 37 -9.59 12.23 -2.17
C MET A 37 -8.70 11.92 -0.97
N GLY A 38 -7.59 12.63 -0.79
CA GLY A 38 -6.72 12.52 0.38
C GLY A 38 -7.43 12.85 1.69
N CYS A 39 -8.36 13.82 1.68
CA CYS A 39 -9.17 14.19 2.85
C CYS A 39 -10.33 13.22 3.15
N LEU A 40 -10.89 12.56 2.14
CA LEU A 40 -12.15 11.81 2.27
C LEU A 40 -11.99 10.29 2.15
N ALA A 41 -10.86 9.81 1.65
CA ALA A 41 -10.67 8.40 1.38
C ALA A 41 -10.30 7.62 2.65
N PHE A 42 -11.27 6.97 3.24
CA PHE A 42 -11.10 6.01 4.33
C PHE A 42 -11.19 4.58 3.81
N GLY A 43 -10.56 3.61 4.50
CA GLY A 43 -10.81 2.18 4.24
C GLY A 43 -9.71 1.44 3.48
N GLY A 44 -8.51 2.00 3.37
CA GLY A 44 -7.34 1.32 2.80
C GLY A 44 -7.25 1.38 1.28
N GLY A 45 -6.17 0.81 0.72
CA GLY A 45 -5.79 1.01 -0.69
C GLY A 45 -6.86 0.68 -1.72
N MET A 46 -7.63 -0.40 -1.54
CA MET A 46 -8.69 -0.80 -2.49
C MET A 46 -9.89 0.14 -2.46
N ALA A 47 -10.28 0.64 -1.28
CA ALA A 47 -11.38 1.60 -1.17
C ALA A 47 -11.00 2.94 -1.84
N ILE A 48 -9.75 3.36 -1.65
CA ILE A 48 -9.19 4.54 -2.31
C ILE A 48 -9.21 4.38 -3.84
N ILE A 49 -8.77 3.23 -4.36
CA ILE A 49 -8.81 2.94 -5.81
C ILE A 49 -10.24 2.96 -6.35
N ALA A 50 -11.20 2.35 -5.64
CA ALA A 50 -12.60 2.39 -6.06
C ALA A 50 -13.16 3.82 -6.08
N PHE A 51 -12.77 4.66 -5.12
CA PHE A 51 -13.15 6.06 -5.08
C PHE A 51 -12.52 6.86 -6.25
N MET A 52 -11.22 6.62 -6.54
CA MET A 52 -10.55 7.20 -7.71
C MET A 52 -11.21 6.78 -9.02
N GLU A 53 -11.53 5.49 -9.18
CA GLU A 53 -12.24 4.98 -10.37
C GLU A 53 -13.57 5.70 -10.56
N GLN A 54 -14.35 5.81 -9.48
CA GLN A 54 -15.65 6.48 -9.53
C GLN A 54 -15.52 7.95 -9.95
N GLU A 55 -14.58 8.70 -9.37
CA GLU A 55 -14.44 10.14 -9.65
C GLU A 55 -13.76 10.43 -10.99
N LEU A 56 -12.64 9.74 -11.30
CA LEU A 56 -11.80 10.08 -12.45
C LEU A 56 -12.22 9.35 -13.73
N VAL A 57 -12.69 8.10 -13.62
CA VAL A 57 -13.07 7.29 -14.77
C VAL A 57 -14.56 7.42 -15.08
N ARG A 58 -15.44 7.20 -14.07
CA ARG A 58 -16.90 7.12 -14.33
C ARG A 58 -17.56 8.49 -14.39
N LYS A 59 -17.29 9.38 -13.42
CA LYS A 59 -17.95 10.69 -13.36
C LYS A 59 -17.31 11.71 -14.29
N ARG A 60 -15.99 11.85 -14.24
CA ARG A 60 -15.28 12.90 -14.97
C ARG A 60 -14.69 12.45 -16.30
N ARG A 61 -14.57 11.15 -16.52
CA ARG A 61 -14.00 10.54 -17.74
C ARG A 61 -12.64 11.14 -18.14
N VAL A 62 -11.80 11.43 -17.14
CA VAL A 62 -10.49 12.07 -17.33
C VAL A 62 -9.46 11.10 -17.88
N ILE A 63 -9.63 9.81 -17.58
CA ILE A 63 -8.74 8.73 -18.02
C ILE A 63 -9.58 7.53 -18.47
N ALA A 64 -9.15 6.86 -19.52
CA ALA A 64 -9.80 5.65 -20.03
C ALA A 64 -9.74 4.52 -18.97
N PRO A 65 -10.80 3.70 -18.81
CA PRO A 65 -10.86 2.62 -17.82
C PRO A 65 -9.68 1.66 -17.88
N GLU A 66 -9.28 1.27 -19.09
CA GLU A 66 -8.15 0.36 -19.32
C GLU A 66 -6.83 0.98 -18.84
N ARG A 67 -6.60 2.25 -19.14
CA ARG A 67 -5.40 2.98 -18.74
C ARG A 67 -5.34 3.14 -17.23
N PHE A 68 -6.48 3.42 -16.59
CA PHE A 68 -6.59 3.48 -15.13
C PHE A 68 -6.25 2.12 -14.48
N LEU A 69 -6.83 1.02 -14.98
CA LEU A 69 -6.58 -0.33 -14.48
C LEU A 69 -5.10 -0.73 -14.62
N ASN A 70 -4.44 -0.34 -15.69
CA ASN A 70 -3.02 -0.55 -15.88
C ASN A 70 -2.19 0.19 -14.81
N GLY A 71 -2.57 1.44 -14.49
CA GLY A 71 -1.96 2.21 -13.40
C GLY A 71 -2.15 1.54 -12.04
N VAL A 72 -3.34 0.98 -11.78
CA VAL A 72 -3.62 0.20 -10.56
C VAL A 72 -2.75 -1.05 -10.49
N ALA A 73 -2.63 -1.79 -11.60
CA ALA A 73 -1.81 -3.00 -11.65
C ALA A 73 -0.33 -2.70 -11.41
N LEU A 74 0.24 -1.66 -12.04
CA LEU A 74 1.59 -1.19 -11.79
C LEU A 74 1.76 -0.73 -10.34
N GLY A 75 0.83 0.04 -9.82
CA GLY A 75 0.84 0.50 -8.45
C GLY A 75 0.85 -0.63 -7.44
N GLN A 76 0.13 -1.72 -7.70
CA GLN A 76 0.11 -2.89 -6.84
C GLN A 76 1.45 -3.64 -6.82
N VAL A 77 2.15 -3.68 -7.95
CA VAL A 77 3.48 -4.31 -8.05
C VAL A 77 4.55 -3.48 -7.33
N LEU A 78 4.46 -2.16 -7.45
CA LEU A 78 5.52 -1.23 -7.02
C LEU A 78 5.36 -0.69 -5.58
N GLY A 79 4.43 -1.23 -4.79
CA GLY A 79 4.31 -0.88 -3.37
C GLY A 79 3.01 -0.17 -3.01
N PRO A 80 2.98 1.13 -2.70
CA PRO A 80 1.78 1.82 -2.24
C PRO A 80 0.78 2.06 -3.38
N MET A 81 -0.05 1.05 -3.67
CA MET A 81 -0.95 1.00 -4.83
C MET A 81 -1.72 2.31 -5.08
N ALA A 82 -2.38 2.86 -4.05
CA ALA A 82 -3.18 4.07 -4.20
C ALA A 82 -2.32 5.29 -4.57
N VAL A 83 -1.17 5.45 -3.90
CA VAL A 83 -0.24 6.56 -4.11
C VAL A 83 0.38 6.49 -5.50
N ASN A 84 0.82 5.29 -5.90
CA ASN A 84 1.37 5.04 -7.24
C ASN A 84 0.31 5.23 -8.34
N THR A 85 -0.94 4.87 -8.08
CA THR A 85 -2.04 5.13 -9.04
C THR A 85 -2.29 6.63 -9.20
N CYS A 86 -2.25 7.42 -8.11
CA CYS A 86 -2.31 8.90 -8.20
C CYS A 86 -1.19 9.44 -9.07
N PHE A 87 0.05 9.00 -8.83
CA PHE A 87 1.19 9.38 -9.64
C PHE A 87 1.00 9.01 -11.11
N PHE A 88 0.55 7.78 -11.39
CA PHE A 88 0.33 7.31 -12.76
C PHE A 88 -0.69 8.16 -13.50
N VAL A 89 -1.84 8.44 -12.90
CA VAL A 89 -2.88 9.27 -13.52
C VAL A 89 -2.36 10.68 -13.79
N GLY A 90 -1.72 11.31 -12.82
CA GLY A 90 -1.11 12.63 -13.00
C GLY A 90 -0.04 12.64 -14.08
N HIS A 91 0.79 11.58 -14.15
CA HIS A 91 1.80 11.42 -15.19
C HIS A 91 1.19 11.25 -16.59
N CYS A 92 0.12 10.47 -16.72
CA CYS A 92 -0.56 10.29 -18.00
C CYS A 92 -1.13 11.58 -18.56
N LEU A 93 -1.56 12.51 -17.68
CA LEU A 93 -2.22 13.75 -18.08
C LEU A 93 -1.25 14.93 -18.23
N TYR A 94 -0.24 15.01 -17.36
CA TYR A 94 0.64 16.19 -17.27
C TYR A 94 2.13 15.82 -17.15
N GLY A 95 2.52 14.62 -17.55
CA GLY A 95 3.91 14.16 -17.48
C GLY A 95 4.45 14.00 -16.05
N PRO A 96 5.78 13.91 -15.88
CA PRO A 96 6.42 13.62 -14.60
C PRO A 96 6.03 14.58 -13.47
N MET A 97 5.95 15.88 -13.77
CA MET A 97 5.55 16.90 -12.80
C MET A 97 4.10 16.75 -12.39
N GLY A 98 3.19 16.44 -13.34
CA GLY A 98 1.79 16.14 -13.01
C GLY A 98 1.67 14.92 -12.10
N GLY A 99 2.46 13.89 -12.31
CA GLY A 99 2.53 12.71 -11.45
C GLY A 99 2.97 13.06 -10.02
N LEU A 100 4.07 13.81 -9.88
CA LEU A 100 4.60 14.21 -8.59
C LEU A 100 3.63 15.12 -7.82
N LEU A 101 3.06 16.11 -8.48
CA LEU A 101 2.10 17.04 -7.87
C LEU A 101 0.81 16.31 -7.44
N SER A 102 0.31 15.39 -8.25
CA SER A 102 -0.85 14.57 -7.91
C SER A 102 -0.63 13.68 -6.69
N LEU A 103 0.55 13.06 -6.60
CA LEU A 103 0.97 12.29 -5.42
C LEU A 103 1.01 13.18 -4.17
N LEU A 104 1.66 14.33 -4.26
CA LEU A 104 1.76 15.29 -3.16
C LEU A 104 0.38 15.78 -2.74
N ALA A 105 -0.47 16.20 -3.68
CA ALA A 105 -1.83 16.66 -3.39
C ALA A 105 -2.67 15.59 -2.68
N PHE A 106 -2.49 14.31 -3.03
CA PHE A 106 -3.20 13.21 -2.37
C PHE A 106 -2.68 12.91 -0.96
N VAL A 107 -1.36 12.97 -0.74
CA VAL A 107 -0.74 12.53 0.52
C VAL A 107 -0.69 13.65 1.56
N MET A 108 -0.51 14.91 1.15
CA MET A 108 -0.28 16.04 2.07
C MET A 108 -1.39 16.27 3.10
N PRO A 109 -2.70 16.16 2.79
CA PRO A 109 -3.74 16.32 3.81
C PRO A 109 -3.57 15.33 4.97
N SER A 110 -3.29 14.07 4.66
CA SER A 110 -3.08 13.02 5.66
C SER A 110 -1.80 13.26 6.47
N VAL A 111 -0.73 13.69 5.81
CA VAL A 111 0.55 14.00 6.48
C VAL A 111 0.38 15.13 7.49
N LEU A 112 -0.27 16.23 7.08
CA LEU A 112 -0.53 17.36 7.96
C LEU A 112 -1.41 16.97 9.15
N LEU A 113 -2.47 16.20 8.89
CA LEU A 113 -3.36 15.70 9.93
C LEU A 113 -2.62 14.78 10.92
N VAL A 114 -1.79 13.85 10.42
CA VAL A 114 -1.02 12.94 11.29
C VAL A 114 0.04 13.70 12.08
N ILE A 115 0.69 14.72 11.52
CA ILE A 115 1.63 15.59 12.27
C ILE A 115 0.87 16.29 13.40
N ALA A 116 -0.31 16.86 13.13
CA ALA A 116 -1.11 17.54 14.13
C ALA A 116 -1.55 16.58 15.25
N ILE A 117 -2.02 15.37 14.88
CA ILE A 117 -2.40 14.35 15.86
C ILE A 117 -1.18 13.85 16.65
N ALA A 118 -0.03 13.65 16.00
CA ALA A 118 1.20 13.22 16.67
C ALA A 118 1.74 14.29 17.64
N TRP A 119 1.58 15.55 17.30
CA TRP A 119 1.88 16.68 18.19
C TRP A 119 0.94 16.68 19.40
N LEU A 120 -0.37 16.59 19.18
CA LEU A 120 -1.37 16.53 20.25
C LEU A 120 -1.14 15.32 21.16
N TYR A 121 -0.87 14.15 20.56
CA TYR A 121 -0.51 12.93 21.27
C TYR A 121 0.72 13.13 22.15
N ALA A 122 1.78 13.77 21.63
CA ALA A 122 3.00 14.03 22.38
C ALA A 122 2.79 15.02 23.54
N ALA A 123 1.95 16.04 23.33
CA ALA A 123 1.67 17.08 24.34
C ALA A 123 0.77 16.59 25.47
N HIS A 124 -0.09 15.61 25.24
CA HIS A 124 -1.18 15.23 26.14
C HIS A 124 -1.16 13.76 26.59
N GLN A 125 0.04 13.09 26.53
CA GLN A 125 0.17 11.68 26.90
C GLN A 125 -0.27 11.35 28.34
N SER A 126 -0.25 12.33 29.25
CA SER A 126 -0.62 12.16 30.66
C SER A 126 -2.12 12.23 30.93
N LEU A 127 -2.95 12.62 29.93
CA LEU A 127 -4.41 12.70 30.13
C LEU A 127 -5.02 11.30 30.22
N GLY A 128 -5.64 10.98 31.35
CA GLY A 128 -6.27 9.68 31.60
C GLY A 128 -7.31 9.30 30.53
N VAL A 129 -8.06 10.28 30.01
CA VAL A 129 -9.04 10.06 28.94
C VAL A 129 -8.36 9.61 27.65
N LEU A 130 -7.22 10.24 27.30
CA LEU A 130 -6.46 9.86 26.11
C LEU A 130 -5.85 8.45 26.27
N GLN A 131 -5.30 8.15 27.45
CA GLN A 131 -4.77 6.83 27.76
C GLN A 131 -5.85 5.74 27.67
N ALA A 132 -7.04 6.01 28.23
CA ALA A 132 -8.17 5.09 28.15
C ALA A 132 -8.67 4.89 26.71
N ALA A 133 -8.73 5.96 25.90
CA ALA A 133 -9.06 5.85 24.47
C ALA A 133 -8.04 5.01 23.72
N LEU A 134 -6.74 5.25 23.93
CA LEU A 134 -5.65 4.51 23.31
C LEU A 134 -5.65 3.04 23.73
N ALA A 135 -5.91 2.75 25.03
CA ALA A 135 -6.05 1.39 25.52
C ALA A 135 -7.19 0.64 24.82
N GLY A 136 -8.33 1.30 24.58
CA GLY A 136 -9.44 0.76 23.80
C GLY A 136 -9.08 0.54 22.32
N LEU A 137 -8.25 1.40 21.72
CA LEU A 137 -7.81 1.24 20.33
C LEU A 137 -6.92 0.04 20.10
N GLN A 138 -6.10 -0.35 21.08
CA GLN A 138 -5.10 -1.42 20.90
C GLN A 138 -5.69 -2.78 20.49
N PRO A 139 -6.78 -3.29 21.10
CA PRO A 139 -7.45 -4.51 20.62
C PRO A 139 -7.96 -4.39 19.18
N ALA A 140 -8.52 -3.22 18.81
CA ALA A 140 -9.01 -2.99 17.46
C ALA A 140 -7.88 -3.01 16.41
N VAL A 141 -6.69 -2.50 16.73
CA VAL A 141 -5.50 -2.57 15.86
C VAL A 141 -5.10 -4.02 15.61
N ILE A 142 -5.12 -4.87 16.65
CA ILE A 142 -4.82 -6.31 16.50
C ILE A 142 -5.86 -6.97 15.58
N ALA A 143 -7.14 -6.69 15.79
CA ALA A 143 -8.22 -7.18 14.93
C ALA A 143 -8.05 -6.72 13.49
N LEU A 144 -7.59 -5.50 13.28
CA LEU A 144 -7.38 -4.89 11.97
C LEU A 144 -6.23 -5.57 11.23
N ILE A 145 -5.10 -5.82 11.90
CA ILE A 145 -3.98 -6.57 11.35
C ILE A 145 -4.40 -8.01 11.02
N ALA A 146 -5.14 -8.66 11.92
CA ALA A 146 -5.69 -10.00 11.69
C ALA A 146 -6.66 -10.04 10.50
N SER A 147 -7.53 -9.04 10.36
CA SER A 147 -8.47 -8.93 9.24
C SER A 147 -7.76 -8.71 7.90
N ALA A 148 -6.68 -7.92 7.88
CA ALA A 148 -5.83 -7.72 6.71
C ALA A 148 -5.14 -9.03 6.31
N ALA A 149 -4.54 -9.74 7.27
CA ALA A 149 -3.94 -11.05 7.05
C ALA A 149 -4.97 -12.07 6.53
N TRP A 150 -6.19 -12.08 7.10
CA TRP A 150 -7.30 -12.93 6.64
C TRP A 150 -7.71 -12.63 5.20
N SER A 151 -7.93 -11.35 4.88
CA SER A 151 -8.34 -10.91 3.55
C SER A 151 -7.30 -11.24 2.48
N MET A 152 -6.02 -11.00 2.78
CA MET A 152 -4.91 -11.33 1.89
C MET A 152 -4.67 -12.85 1.83
N GLY A 153 -4.73 -13.53 2.98
CA GLY A 153 -4.50 -14.98 3.10
C GLY A 153 -5.47 -15.80 2.25
N ARG A 154 -6.75 -15.45 2.27
CA ARG A 154 -7.77 -16.12 1.43
C ARG A 154 -7.47 -16.04 -0.07
N LYS A 155 -6.75 -15.02 -0.50
CA LYS A 155 -6.35 -14.83 -1.91
C LYS A 155 -4.99 -15.47 -2.22
N ALA A 156 -4.04 -15.36 -1.31
CA ALA A 156 -2.65 -15.77 -1.51
C ALA A 156 -2.38 -17.24 -1.13
N VAL A 157 -3.06 -17.76 -0.09
CA VAL A 157 -2.80 -19.09 0.47
C VAL A 157 -3.91 -20.05 0.03
N ARG A 158 -3.84 -20.52 -1.22
CA ARG A 158 -4.86 -21.42 -1.79
C ARG A 158 -4.42 -22.87 -1.90
N ARG A 159 -3.12 -23.16 -1.90
CA ARG A 159 -2.54 -24.50 -2.07
C ARG A 159 -1.46 -24.78 -1.03
N GLY A 160 -1.13 -26.04 -0.83
CA GLY A 160 -0.15 -26.49 0.14
C GLY A 160 1.20 -25.76 0.08
N PRO A 161 1.83 -25.57 -1.08
CA PRO A 161 3.09 -24.83 -1.17
C PRO A 161 2.98 -23.37 -0.71
N ALA A 162 1.86 -22.69 -0.98
CA ALA A 162 1.64 -21.32 -0.50
C ALA A 162 1.41 -21.28 1.02
N ALA A 163 0.80 -22.32 1.59
CA ALA A 163 0.66 -22.45 3.04
C ALA A 163 2.02 -22.64 3.73
N VAL A 164 2.92 -23.41 3.14
CA VAL A 164 4.30 -23.59 3.63
C VAL A 164 5.06 -22.26 3.60
N LEU A 165 4.96 -21.49 2.52
CA LEU A 165 5.58 -20.15 2.43
C LEU A 165 4.99 -19.19 3.47
N CYS A 166 3.69 -19.24 3.72
CA CYS A 166 3.05 -18.45 4.76
C CYS A 166 3.56 -18.85 6.15
N ALA A 167 3.61 -20.13 6.47
CA ALA A 167 4.15 -20.64 7.73
C ALA A 167 5.63 -20.26 7.93
N ALA A 168 6.43 -20.35 6.86
CA ALA A 168 7.82 -19.90 6.88
C ALA A 168 7.91 -18.38 7.17
N GLY A 169 7.01 -17.59 6.59
CA GLY A 169 6.89 -16.15 6.88
C GLY A 169 6.55 -15.87 8.35
N VAL A 170 5.62 -16.63 8.94
CA VAL A 170 5.28 -16.54 10.38
C VAL A 170 6.49 -16.89 11.24
N ALA A 171 7.11 -18.04 10.99
CA ALA A 171 8.27 -18.52 11.77
C ALA A 171 9.43 -17.54 11.71
N ALA A 172 9.74 -17.02 10.52
CA ALA A 172 10.80 -16.05 10.33
C ALA A 172 10.51 -14.71 11.03
N GLY A 173 9.28 -14.22 10.96
CA GLY A 173 8.88 -12.99 11.65
C GLY A 173 8.91 -13.12 13.16
N LEU A 174 8.52 -14.28 13.73
CA LEU A 174 8.62 -14.55 15.16
C LEU A 174 10.08 -14.79 15.59
N GLY A 175 10.91 -15.40 14.73
CA GLY A 175 12.34 -15.62 14.94
C GLY A 175 13.20 -14.38 14.72
N LYS A 176 12.61 -13.21 14.49
CA LYS A 176 13.29 -11.91 14.25
C LYS A 176 14.24 -11.93 13.04
N LEU A 177 14.01 -12.83 12.08
CA LEU A 177 14.76 -12.81 10.83
C LEU A 177 14.35 -11.56 10.01
N ALA A 178 15.34 -10.94 9.36
CA ALA A 178 15.07 -9.77 8.55
C ALA A 178 14.06 -10.11 7.43
N PRO A 179 12.94 -9.36 7.30
CA PRO A 179 11.87 -9.63 6.32
C PRO A 179 12.36 -9.76 4.88
N VAL A 180 13.47 -9.11 4.55
CA VAL A 180 14.09 -9.13 3.21
C VAL A 180 14.45 -10.55 2.78
N TYR A 181 15.02 -11.37 3.67
CA TYR A 181 15.38 -12.75 3.34
C TYR A 181 14.15 -13.62 3.07
N VAL A 182 13.09 -13.41 3.85
CA VAL A 182 11.82 -14.12 3.69
C VAL A 182 11.16 -13.75 2.35
N LEU A 183 11.17 -12.48 2.03
CA LEU A 183 10.62 -11.99 0.76
C LEU A 183 11.46 -12.46 -0.43
N ALA A 184 12.78 -12.41 -0.34
CA ALA A 184 13.67 -12.90 -1.39
C ALA A 184 13.48 -14.42 -1.65
N ALA A 185 13.42 -15.21 -0.56
CA ALA A 185 13.16 -16.66 -0.67
C ALA A 185 11.77 -16.94 -1.25
N GLY A 186 10.73 -16.22 -0.80
CA GLY A 186 9.37 -16.36 -1.31
C GLY A 186 9.28 -16.00 -2.79
N GLY A 187 9.89 -14.91 -3.20
CA GLY A 187 9.96 -14.50 -4.60
C GLY A 187 10.68 -15.51 -5.49
N LEU A 188 11.83 -16.02 -5.03
CA LEU A 188 12.59 -17.07 -5.74
C LEU A 188 11.76 -18.36 -5.88
N CYS A 189 11.13 -18.81 -4.79
CA CYS A 189 10.21 -19.95 -4.83
C CYS A 189 9.05 -19.71 -5.80
N GLY A 190 8.52 -18.48 -5.87
CA GLY A 190 7.47 -18.11 -6.81
C GLY A 190 7.90 -18.31 -8.27
N VAL A 191 9.08 -17.85 -8.61
CA VAL A 191 9.66 -17.99 -9.96
C VAL A 191 9.97 -19.46 -10.28
N LEU A 192 10.54 -20.21 -9.33
CA LEU A 192 10.94 -21.61 -9.53
C LEU A 192 9.73 -22.55 -9.62
N LEU A 193 8.71 -22.38 -8.78
CA LEU A 193 7.54 -23.26 -8.73
C LEU A 193 6.48 -22.86 -9.77
N GLY A 194 6.51 -21.62 -10.25
CA GLY A 194 5.51 -21.05 -11.16
C GLY A 194 4.14 -20.83 -10.53
N SER A 195 3.37 -19.89 -11.06
CA SER A 195 2.07 -19.50 -10.50
C SER A 195 1.02 -20.61 -10.49
N ARG A 196 1.10 -21.57 -11.41
CA ARG A 196 0.16 -22.71 -11.50
C ARG A 196 0.24 -23.64 -10.28
N ARG A 197 1.42 -23.80 -9.68
CA ARG A 197 1.61 -24.65 -8.48
C ARG A 197 1.27 -23.92 -7.18
N LEU A 198 1.43 -22.61 -7.12
CA LEU A 198 1.21 -21.80 -5.92
C LEU A 198 -0.24 -21.34 -5.76
N VAL A 199 -0.89 -20.86 -6.83
CA VAL A 199 -2.19 -20.18 -6.76
C VAL A 199 -3.32 -20.94 -7.46
N GLY A 200 -2.99 -21.96 -8.30
CA GLY A 200 -3.99 -22.64 -9.14
C GLY A 200 -4.54 -21.70 -10.23
N GLY A 201 -4.42 -22.11 -11.48
CA GLY A 201 -4.74 -21.29 -12.64
C GLY A 201 -6.18 -20.85 -12.76
N GLN A 202 -6.64 -19.90 -11.92
CA GLN A 202 -7.92 -19.20 -12.14
C GLN A 202 -7.90 -17.76 -11.64
N GLN A 203 -8.04 -16.86 -12.59
CA GLN A 203 -8.77 -15.59 -12.53
C GLN A 203 -8.44 -14.58 -11.41
N GLN A 204 -7.25 -13.98 -11.47
CA GLN A 204 -7.12 -12.56 -11.14
C GLN A 204 -6.89 -11.69 -12.39
N GLY A 205 -7.22 -12.21 -13.57
CA GLY A 205 -6.89 -11.62 -14.87
C GLY A 205 -8.03 -11.55 -15.86
N LYS A 206 -9.33 -11.61 -15.45
CA LYS A 206 -10.40 -11.38 -16.43
C LYS A 206 -10.65 -9.90 -16.76
N ALA A 207 -10.07 -8.98 -16.02
CA ALA A 207 -10.13 -7.55 -16.37
C ALA A 207 -8.84 -7.00 -17.02
N ALA A 208 -7.80 -7.83 -17.17
CA ALA A 208 -6.51 -7.39 -17.74
C ALA A 208 -6.03 -8.25 -18.92
N MET A 209 -6.91 -9.06 -19.55
CA MET A 209 -6.47 -10.07 -20.51
C MET A 209 -7.28 -10.10 -21.82
N GLU A 210 -7.61 -8.92 -22.33
CA GLU A 210 -7.99 -8.75 -23.75
C GLU A 210 -7.16 -7.68 -24.46
N ALA A 211 -5.86 -7.61 -24.17
CA ALA A 211 -4.93 -6.91 -25.05
C ALA A 211 -4.09 -7.95 -25.80
N LYS A 212 -4.34 -8.04 -27.10
CA LYS A 212 -3.66 -8.90 -28.08
C LYS A 212 -2.13 -8.76 -28.02
N PRO A 213 -1.35 -9.81 -28.13
CA PRO A 213 0.11 -9.73 -28.05
C PRO A 213 0.71 -9.12 -29.29
N ALA A 214 1.45 -8.03 -29.12
CA ALA A 214 2.40 -7.54 -30.11
C ALA A 214 3.81 -8.06 -29.80
N ALA A 215 4.52 -8.39 -30.85
CA ALA A 215 5.70 -9.20 -30.97
C ALA A 215 6.87 -8.97 -30.00
N ALA A 216 7.59 -10.04 -29.76
CA ALA A 216 8.76 -10.20 -28.92
C ALA A 216 9.87 -9.17 -29.17
N GLY A 217 10.30 -8.51 -28.11
CA GLY A 217 11.50 -7.67 -28.05
C GLY A 217 12.25 -7.89 -26.75
N THR A 218 13.43 -8.46 -26.89
CA THR A 218 14.63 -8.45 -26.04
C THR A 218 14.44 -8.59 -24.51
N ARG A 219 14.86 -9.73 -24.02
CA ARG A 219 15.01 -10.07 -22.59
C ARG A 219 16.03 -9.13 -21.93
N GLN A 220 15.57 -8.23 -21.10
CA GLN A 220 16.43 -7.61 -20.10
C GLN A 220 16.12 -8.25 -18.74
N THR A 221 17.08 -8.99 -18.24
CA THR A 221 17.13 -9.47 -16.88
C THR A 221 17.39 -8.28 -15.98
N ILE A 222 16.38 -7.86 -15.23
CA ILE A 222 16.55 -6.88 -14.15
C ILE A 222 17.20 -7.63 -12.99
N THR A 223 18.52 -7.52 -12.88
CA THR A 223 19.26 -7.91 -11.70
C THR A 223 19.03 -6.84 -10.63
N TRP A 224 18.24 -7.15 -9.64
CA TRP A 224 18.14 -6.34 -8.44
C TRP A 224 19.44 -6.45 -7.66
N PRO A 225 20.11 -5.35 -7.30
CA PRO A 225 21.25 -5.44 -6.41
C PRO A 225 20.75 -5.96 -5.06
N LEU A 226 21.22 -7.14 -4.69
CA LEU A 226 21.13 -7.70 -3.35
C LEU A 226 21.94 -6.80 -2.41
N LEU A 227 21.34 -5.71 -1.96
CA LEU A 227 21.87 -4.86 -0.88
C LEU A 227 21.56 -5.51 0.48
N GLY A 228 22.13 -6.69 0.66
CA GLY A 228 22.34 -7.29 1.96
C GLY A 228 23.54 -6.66 2.62
N THR A 229 23.42 -5.45 3.12
CA THR A 229 24.40 -4.94 4.09
C THR A 229 23.80 -5.12 5.47
N ALA A 230 24.41 -6.03 6.22
CA ALA A 230 24.33 -6.04 7.68
C ALA A 230 24.65 -4.62 8.18
N LEU A 231 23.64 -3.92 8.68
CA LEU A 231 23.82 -2.58 9.25
C LEU A 231 24.03 -2.75 10.73
N ALA A 232 25.21 -2.35 11.16
CA ALA A 232 25.57 -2.17 12.56
C ALA A 232 24.50 -1.34 13.30
N PRO A 233 24.25 -1.59 14.60
CA PRO A 233 23.33 -0.77 15.40
C PRO A 233 23.90 0.64 15.43
N SER A 234 23.23 1.56 14.76
CA SER A 234 23.65 2.95 14.73
C SER A 234 23.16 3.66 15.98
N ALA A 235 24.10 4.29 16.65
CA ALA A 235 23.90 5.36 17.60
C ALA A 235 22.79 6.34 17.16
N GLY A 236 22.12 6.95 18.13
CA GLY A 236 21.14 8.03 18.13
C GLY A 236 20.43 8.37 16.81
N ALA A 237 19.13 8.48 16.85
CA ALA A 237 18.33 8.85 15.70
C ALA A 237 18.78 10.20 15.11
N SER A 238 19.49 10.16 13.98
CA SER A 238 19.85 11.34 13.21
C SER A 238 18.87 11.54 12.07
N PHE A 239 18.73 12.77 11.57
CA PHE A 239 17.91 13.08 10.40
C PHE A 239 18.26 12.19 9.20
N GLY A 240 19.56 12.03 8.91
CA GLY A 240 20.04 11.15 7.84
C GLY A 240 19.72 9.67 8.10
N GLY A 241 19.83 9.22 9.35
CA GLY A 241 19.47 7.86 9.75
C GLY A 241 17.99 7.54 9.53
N ILE A 242 17.10 8.51 9.80
CA ILE A 242 15.66 8.40 9.52
C ILE A 242 15.44 8.29 8.00
N ALA A 243 15.99 9.23 7.23
CA ALA A 243 15.82 9.25 5.78
C ALA A 243 16.30 7.93 5.14
N ILE A 244 17.49 7.44 5.49
CA ILE A 244 18.04 6.18 4.99
C ILE A 244 17.19 4.97 5.39
N THR A 245 16.70 4.93 6.62
CA THR A 245 15.86 3.83 7.13
C THR A 245 14.55 3.76 6.34
N PHE A 246 13.86 4.87 6.18
CA PHE A 246 12.60 4.89 5.44
C PHE A 246 12.77 4.72 3.93
N LEU A 247 13.88 5.18 3.36
CA LEU A 247 14.25 4.88 1.97
C LEU A 247 14.41 3.37 1.75
N LYS A 248 15.10 2.67 2.66
CA LYS A 248 15.25 1.21 2.60
C LYS A 248 13.92 0.48 2.77
N LEU A 249 13.07 0.93 3.69
CA LEU A 249 11.72 0.40 3.86
C LEU A 249 10.89 0.58 2.59
N GLY A 250 10.99 1.74 1.92
CA GLY A 250 10.31 2.01 0.66
C GLY A 250 10.77 1.11 -0.49
N LEU A 251 12.07 0.74 -0.51
CA LEU A 251 12.63 -0.19 -1.53
C LEU A 251 12.09 -1.62 -1.40
N ILE A 252 11.82 -2.07 -0.17
CA ILE A 252 11.33 -3.44 0.10
C ILE A 252 9.82 -3.52 0.29
N TRP A 253 9.12 -2.39 0.14
CA TRP A 253 7.69 -2.35 0.33
C TRP A 253 6.94 -2.78 -0.93
N PHE A 254 6.42 -4.01 -0.93
CA PHE A 254 5.63 -4.60 -2.02
C PHE A 254 4.29 -5.15 -1.47
N GLY A 255 3.31 -5.29 -2.33
CA GLY A 255 2.13 -6.14 -2.08
C GLY A 255 0.97 -5.51 -1.34
N GLY A 256 0.97 -4.21 -1.00
CA GLY A 256 -0.21 -3.54 -0.46
C GLY A 256 0.03 -2.72 0.81
N ALA A 257 -1.04 -2.06 1.28
CA ALA A 257 -0.94 -1.06 2.35
C ALA A 257 -0.46 -1.63 3.70
N TYR A 258 -0.94 -2.80 4.09
CA TYR A 258 -0.63 -3.39 5.39
C TYR A 258 0.73 -4.11 5.45
N THR A 259 1.37 -4.35 4.30
CA THR A 259 2.68 -5.01 4.26
C THR A 259 3.79 -4.16 4.87
N ILE A 260 3.60 -2.84 4.92
CA ILE A 260 4.55 -1.92 5.56
C ILE A 260 4.58 -2.09 7.08
N VAL A 261 3.49 -2.52 7.72
CA VAL A 261 3.41 -2.61 9.19
C VAL A 261 4.44 -3.57 9.78
N PRO A 262 4.55 -4.84 9.35
CA PRO A 262 5.58 -5.75 9.87
C PRO A 262 7.01 -5.29 9.53
N LEU A 263 7.22 -4.67 8.36
CA LEU A 263 8.53 -4.15 7.96
C LEU A 263 8.97 -3.01 8.87
N MET A 264 8.06 -2.06 9.14
CA MET A 264 8.33 -0.95 10.05
C MET A 264 8.46 -1.43 11.49
N TYR A 265 7.61 -2.36 11.95
CA TYR A 265 7.69 -2.91 13.30
C TYR A 265 9.06 -3.54 13.55
N GLN A 266 9.48 -4.45 12.66
CA GLN A 266 10.78 -5.09 12.77
C GLN A 266 11.90 -4.06 12.82
N ARG A 267 11.88 -3.08 11.88
CA ARG A 267 12.99 -2.14 11.76
C ARG A 267 13.01 -1.09 12.87
N ILE A 268 11.85 -0.47 13.19
CA ILE A 268 11.77 0.71 14.07
C ILE A 268 11.65 0.29 15.54
N VAL A 269 10.93 -0.81 15.81
CA VAL A 269 10.70 -1.27 17.20
C VAL A 269 11.75 -2.28 17.63
N VAL A 270 11.98 -3.33 16.81
CA VAL A 270 12.84 -4.45 17.21
C VAL A 270 14.32 -4.13 16.99
N ASP A 271 14.70 -3.68 15.77
CA ASP A 271 16.11 -3.50 15.42
C ASP A 271 16.69 -2.19 15.99
N LEU A 272 15.96 -1.08 15.82
CA LEU A 272 16.44 0.26 16.18
C LEU A 272 15.98 0.74 17.56
N GLY A 273 14.91 0.15 18.12
CA GLY A 273 14.36 0.57 19.41
C GLY A 273 13.86 2.03 19.43
N TRP A 274 13.59 2.63 18.27
CA TRP A 274 13.14 4.03 18.19
C TRP A 274 11.76 4.25 18.80
N LEU A 275 10.88 3.25 18.71
CA LEU A 275 9.55 3.28 19.30
C LEU A 275 9.32 2.06 20.17
N THR A 276 8.52 2.23 21.22
CA THR A 276 8.00 1.09 21.99
C THR A 276 6.90 0.36 21.20
N PRO A 277 6.66 -0.92 21.47
CA PRO A 277 5.54 -1.65 20.87
C PRO A 277 4.18 -0.95 21.07
N ALA A 278 3.96 -0.31 22.24
CA ALA A 278 2.77 0.44 22.55
C ALA A 278 2.63 1.67 21.65
N THR A 279 3.66 2.53 21.60
CA THR A 279 3.65 3.72 20.74
C THR A 279 3.50 3.37 19.26
N PHE A 280 4.06 2.25 18.83
CA PHE A 280 3.88 1.77 17.44
C PHE A 280 2.43 1.36 17.17
N ARG A 281 1.76 0.65 18.12
CA ARG A 281 0.32 0.32 18.00
C ARG A 281 -0.54 1.57 17.90
N ASP A 282 -0.25 2.58 18.74
CA ASP A 282 -0.96 3.86 18.71
C ASP A 282 -0.79 4.55 17.35
N GLY A 283 0.42 4.50 16.78
CA GLY A 283 0.69 5.00 15.42
C GLY A 283 -0.10 4.25 14.35
N VAL A 284 -0.23 2.92 14.46
CA VAL A 284 -1.06 2.13 13.54
C VAL A 284 -2.54 2.51 13.68
N ALA A 285 -3.04 2.74 14.91
CA ALA A 285 -4.40 3.21 15.14
C ALA A 285 -4.63 4.58 14.50
N ILE A 286 -3.75 5.54 14.77
CA ILE A 286 -3.81 6.91 14.22
C ILE A 286 -3.80 6.88 12.68
N ALA A 287 -2.90 6.10 12.07
CA ALA A 287 -2.83 5.97 10.62
C ALA A 287 -4.10 5.39 9.99
N ASN A 288 -4.86 4.58 10.70
CA ASN A 288 -6.15 4.03 10.24
C ASN A 288 -7.36 4.92 10.56
N LEU A 289 -7.25 5.77 11.57
CA LEU A 289 -8.27 6.78 11.90
C LEU A 289 -8.21 7.98 10.96
N THR A 290 -7.04 8.26 10.39
CA THR A 290 -6.85 9.36 9.45
C THR A 290 -7.24 8.95 8.03
N PRO A 291 -7.86 9.83 7.25
CA PRO A 291 -8.08 9.58 5.82
C PRO A 291 -6.72 9.48 5.09
N GLY A 292 -6.71 8.75 3.97
CA GLY A 292 -5.52 8.63 3.12
C GLY A 292 -4.80 7.28 3.23
N PRO A 293 -3.56 7.20 2.76
CA PRO A 293 -2.82 5.94 2.70
C PRO A 293 -2.27 5.53 4.07
N MET A 294 -2.33 4.23 4.39
CA MET A 294 -1.78 3.65 5.64
C MET A 294 -0.30 4.00 5.88
N SER A 295 0.42 4.33 4.83
CA SER A 295 1.84 4.72 4.88
C SER A 295 2.14 6.00 5.67
N VAL A 296 1.12 6.79 6.05
CA VAL A 296 1.27 7.91 6.99
C VAL A 296 1.69 7.45 8.40
N LEU A 297 1.70 6.14 8.67
CA LEU A 297 2.40 5.56 9.81
C LEU A 297 3.88 5.98 9.85
N ALA A 298 4.53 6.13 8.69
CA ALA A 298 5.90 6.64 8.60
C ALA A 298 5.99 8.10 9.08
N THR A 299 5.00 8.91 8.76
CA THR A 299 4.88 10.30 9.25
C THR A 299 4.82 10.33 10.78
N PHE A 300 3.95 9.51 11.38
CA PHE A 300 3.84 9.40 12.83
C PHE A 300 5.16 8.92 13.46
N ALA A 301 5.74 7.86 12.93
CA ALA A 301 7.00 7.32 13.46
C ALA A 301 8.14 8.33 13.35
N GLY A 302 8.28 8.99 12.21
CA GLY A 302 9.27 10.05 12.00
C GLY A 302 9.09 11.21 12.95
N TYR A 303 7.83 11.64 13.18
CA TYR A 303 7.50 12.68 14.15
C TYR A 303 7.93 12.29 15.57
N ARG A 304 7.64 11.08 15.99
CA ARG A 304 8.00 10.59 17.35
C ARG A 304 9.50 10.52 17.58
N VAL A 305 10.27 10.33 16.52
CA VAL A 305 11.74 10.19 16.58
C VAL A 305 12.45 11.53 16.47
N TYR A 306 11.98 12.44 15.59
CA TYR A 306 12.70 13.67 15.28
C TYR A 306 11.78 14.86 14.96
N GLY A 307 10.60 14.93 15.53
CA GLY A 307 9.65 16.02 15.34
C GLY A 307 9.16 16.16 13.88
N ILE A 308 8.80 17.39 13.50
CA ILE A 308 8.22 17.68 12.18
C ILE A 308 9.19 17.33 11.05
N SER A 309 10.48 17.66 11.19
CA SER A 309 11.49 17.34 10.18
C SER A 309 11.66 15.83 9.99
N GLY A 310 11.60 15.05 11.09
CA GLY A 310 11.58 13.58 11.04
C GLY A 310 10.35 13.04 10.36
N ALA A 311 9.17 13.60 10.60
CA ALA A 311 7.91 13.24 9.94
C ALA A 311 8.00 13.40 8.42
N LEU A 312 8.49 14.56 7.97
CA LEU A 312 8.64 14.84 6.54
C LEU A 312 9.72 13.96 5.91
N ALA A 313 10.89 13.84 6.55
CA ALA A 313 11.97 12.99 6.07
C ALA A 313 11.53 11.53 5.91
N ALA A 314 10.86 10.95 6.91
CA ALA A 314 10.35 9.59 6.88
C ALA A 314 9.32 9.38 5.75
N THR A 315 8.39 10.34 5.61
CA THR A 315 7.33 10.26 4.60
C THR A 315 7.89 10.32 3.19
N PHE A 316 8.70 11.34 2.88
CA PHE A 316 9.25 11.49 1.54
C PHE A 316 10.24 10.37 1.20
N ALA A 317 11.12 9.99 2.13
CA ALA A 317 12.06 8.90 1.92
C ALA A 317 11.36 7.56 1.63
N LEU A 318 10.22 7.29 2.28
CA LEU A 318 9.44 6.08 2.05
C LEU A 318 8.85 6.02 0.62
N TYR A 319 8.41 7.16 0.08
CA TYR A 319 7.78 7.19 -1.25
C TYR A 319 8.77 7.29 -2.41
N VAL A 320 9.97 7.86 -2.19
CA VAL A 320 10.95 8.10 -3.26
C VAL A 320 11.24 6.86 -4.10
N PRO A 321 11.53 5.66 -3.53
CA PRO A 321 11.85 4.49 -4.34
C PRO A 321 10.68 4.04 -5.23
N ALA A 322 9.48 3.96 -4.65
CA ALA A 322 8.28 3.55 -5.37
C ALA A 322 7.93 4.54 -6.50
N THR A 323 8.06 5.84 -6.23
CA THR A 323 7.82 6.92 -7.21
C THR A 323 8.86 6.90 -8.33
N ALA A 324 10.14 6.70 -8.00
CA ALA A 324 11.21 6.58 -9.00
C ALA A 324 10.99 5.38 -9.92
N LEU A 325 10.65 4.23 -9.35
CA LEU A 325 10.29 3.04 -10.11
C LEU A 325 9.05 3.29 -10.99
N MET A 326 8.02 3.92 -10.43
CA MET A 326 6.81 4.25 -11.18
C MET A 326 7.11 5.17 -12.36
N LEU A 327 7.94 6.19 -12.18
CA LEU A 327 8.38 7.07 -13.25
C LEU A 327 9.14 6.30 -14.35
N PHE A 328 10.03 5.40 -13.96
CA PHE A 328 10.75 4.53 -14.92
C PHE A 328 9.76 3.65 -15.70
N PHE A 329 8.79 3.03 -15.05
CA PHE A 329 7.78 2.21 -15.70
C PHE A 329 6.85 3.05 -16.59
N CYS A 330 6.43 4.24 -16.18
CA CYS A 330 5.62 5.14 -16.99
C CYS A 330 6.33 5.53 -18.30
N ARG A 331 7.63 5.83 -18.23
CA ARG A 331 8.43 6.16 -19.44
C ARG A 331 8.57 5.00 -20.40
N ASN A 332 8.62 3.77 -19.89
CA ASN A 332 8.81 2.58 -20.69
C ASN A 332 7.52 1.77 -20.88
N TYR A 333 6.37 2.33 -20.51
CA TYR A 333 5.09 1.63 -20.44
C TYR A 333 4.71 0.92 -21.75
N GLN A 334 4.90 1.58 -22.91
CA GLN A 334 4.58 1.01 -24.21
C GLN A 334 5.47 -0.20 -24.57
N ARG A 335 6.64 -0.33 -23.93
CA ARG A 335 7.62 -1.40 -24.17
C ARG A 335 7.56 -2.53 -23.17
N MET A 336 6.86 -2.34 -22.03
CA MET A 336 6.86 -3.28 -20.93
C MET A 336 5.51 -3.98 -20.79
N GLN A 337 5.48 -5.25 -21.15
CA GLN A 337 4.42 -6.15 -20.72
C GLN A 337 4.80 -6.72 -19.36
N ILE A 338 3.89 -6.65 -18.38
CA ILE A 338 4.07 -7.36 -17.10
C ILE A 338 4.04 -8.85 -17.41
N GLY A 339 5.23 -9.42 -17.65
CA GLY A 339 5.39 -10.80 -18.06
C GLY A 339 5.02 -11.81 -16.95
N GLY A 340 4.82 -13.06 -17.35
CA GLY A 340 4.46 -14.16 -16.44
C GLY A 340 5.43 -14.30 -15.26
N ARG A 341 6.72 -14.02 -15.42
CA ARG A 341 7.73 -14.10 -14.36
C ARG A 341 7.50 -13.09 -13.23
N THR A 342 7.10 -11.85 -13.54
CA THR A 342 6.74 -10.85 -12.51
C THR A 342 5.53 -11.30 -11.72
N ARG A 343 4.56 -11.91 -12.39
CA ARG A 343 3.39 -12.51 -11.73
C ARG A 343 3.77 -13.69 -10.83
N ASP A 344 4.67 -14.54 -11.29
CA ASP A 344 5.18 -15.69 -10.53
C ASP A 344 5.95 -15.24 -9.29
N LEU A 345 6.79 -14.22 -9.41
CA LEU A 345 7.46 -13.56 -8.29
C LEU A 345 6.47 -13.08 -7.23
N LEU A 346 5.46 -12.31 -7.64
CA LEU A 346 4.44 -11.77 -6.73
C LEU A 346 3.61 -12.87 -6.06
N ASN A 347 3.28 -13.94 -6.78
CA ASN A 347 2.57 -15.08 -6.24
C ASN A 347 3.37 -15.85 -5.19
N GLY A 348 4.69 -15.82 -5.26
CA GLY A 348 5.57 -16.35 -4.21
C GLY A 348 5.74 -15.39 -3.03
N LEU A 349 5.82 -14.08 -3.29
CA LEU A 349 5.94 -13.05 -2.24
C LEU A 349 4.69 -12.96 -1.36
N ASN A 350 3.50 -12.97 -1.95
CA ASN A 350 2.25 -12.72 -1.24
C ASN A 350 2.00 -13.66 -0.03
N PRO A 351 2.20 -14.98 -0.11
CA PRO A 351 2.06 -15.86 1.06
C PRO A 351 3.04 -15.50 2.19
N CYS A 352 4.29 -15.20 1.85
CA CYS A 352 5.30 -14.78 2.83
C CYS A 352 4.91 -13.48 3.54
N VAL A 353 4.39 -12.51 2.79
CA VAL A 353 3.86 -11.24 3.34
C VAL A 353 2.72 -11.49 4.32
N VAL A 354 1.77 -12.38 3.98
CA VAL A 354 0.67 -12.77 4.90
C VAL A 354 1.25 -13.34 6.19
N GLY A 355 2.26 -14.20 6.09
CA GLY A 355 2.96 -14.75 7.26
C GLY A 355 3.61 -13.68 8.12
N LEU A 356 4.29 -12.71 7.50
CA LEU A 356 4.89 -11.57 8.21
C LEU A 356 3.84 -10.67 8.88
N ILE A 357 2.68 -10.43 8.25
CA ILE A 357 1.58 -9.67 8.87
C ILE A 357 1.03 -10.41 10.08
N LEU A 358 0.86 -11.73 10.00
CA LEU A 358 0.41 -12.55 11.12
C LEU A 358 1.43 -12.51 12.28
N SER A 359 2.73 -12.64 11.99
CA SER A 359 3.78 -12.57 13.02
C SER A 359 3.80 -11.20 13.71
N ALA A 360 3.64 -10.10 12.96
CA ALA A 360 3.53 -8.76 13.54
C ALA A 360 2.28 -8.63 14.42
N GLY A 361 1.13 -9.18 14.00
CA GLY A 361 -0.07 -9.26 14.81
C GLY A 361 0.16 -9.98 16.14
N VAL A 362 0.85 -11.12 16.13
CA VAL A 362 1.20 -11.88 17.33
C VAL A 362 2.18 -11.10 18.22
N LEU A 363 3.19 -10.45 17.65
CA LEU A 363 4.14 -9.65 18.42
C LEU A 363 3.47 -8.43 19.05
N LEU A 364 2.59 -7.75 18.31
CA LEU A 364 1.85 -6.59 18.79
C LEU A 364 0.75 -6.96 19.80
N SER A 365 0.26 -8.18 19.80
CA SER A 365 -0.74 -8.64 20.77
C SER A 365 -0.17 -8.86 22.18
N LYS A 366 1.13 -9.05 22.29
CA LYS A 366 1.81 -9.18 23.57
C LYS A 366 1.60 -7.91 24.42
N GLY A 367 1.09 -8.10 25.63
CA GLY A 367 0.77 -7.00 26.57
C GLY A 367 -0.57 -6.29 26.30
N VAL A 368 -1.34 -6.68 25.28
CA VAL A 368 -2.71 -6.19 25.04
C VAL A 368 -3.73 -7.23 25.44
N LEU A 369 -3.53 -8.49 25.05
CA LEU A 369 -4.46 -9.60 25.31
C LEU A 369 -4.26 -10.18 26.71
N VAL A 370 -4.29 -9.32 27.73
CA VAL A 370 -4.13 -9.71 29.13
C VAL A 370 -5.48 -10.03 29.76
N ASN A 371 -6.54 -9.29 29.40
CA ASN A 371 -7.86 -9.36 30.02
C ASN A 371 -8.90 -9.93 29.05
N TYR A 372 -9.94 -10.57 29.60
CA TYR A 372 -11.08 -11.09 28.81
C TYR A 372 -11.78 -9.99 28.01
N THR A 373 -11.84 -8.75 28.51
CA THR A 373 -12.39 -7.61 27.81
C THR A 373 -11.61 -7.29 26.53
N ALA A 374 -10.28 -7.34 26.58
CA ALA A 374 -9.44 -7.13 25.40
C ALA A 374 -9.68 -8.21 24.34
N TRP A 375 -9.79 -9.48 24.75
CA TRP A 375 -10.13 -10.58 23.84
C TRP A 375 -11.53 -10.38 23.21
N ALA A 376 -12.53 -10.01 24.00
CA ALA A 376 -13.89 -9.75 23.50
C ALA A 376 -13.88 -8.60 22.48
N LEU A 377 -13.13 -7.53 22.74
CA LEU A 377 -12.99 -6.40 21.81
C LEU A 377 -12.27 -6.80 20.52
N VAL A 378 -11.22 -7.63 20.58
CA VAL A 378 -10.55 -8.14 19.37
C VAL A 378 -11.50 -8.97 18.52
N VAL A 379 -12.22 -9.93 19.14
CA VAL A 379 -13.15 -10.81 18.41
C VAL A 379 -14.31 -10.01 17.82
N ALA A 380 -14.90 -9.11 18.59
CA ALA A 380 -15.98 -8.23 18.10
C ALA A 380 -15.51 -7.34 16.95
N SER A 381 -14.37 -6.69 17.10
CA SER A 381 -13.76 -5.85 16.05
C SER A 381 -13.43 -6.65 14.79
N PHE A 382 -12.89 -7.86 14.94
CA PHE A 382 -12.60 -8.75 13.81
C PHE A 382 -13.88 -9.13 13.06
N LEU A 383 -14.94 -9.50 13.77
CA LEU A 383 -16.24 -9.81 13.17
C LEU A 383 -16.85 -8.60 12.46
N LEU A 384 -16.78 -7.41 13.05
CA LEU A 384 -17.23 -6.16 12.42
C LEU A 384 -16.48 -5.89 11.11
N LEU A 385 -15.17 -6.07 11.08
CA LEU A 385 -14.34 -5.87 9.90
C LEU A 385 -14.58 -6.93 8.81
N VAL A 386 -14.61 -8.22 9.18
CA VAL A 386 -14.61 -9.32 8.21
C VAL A 386 -16.04 -9.69 7.77
N ARG A 387 -16.99 -9.77 8.71
CA ARG A 387 -18.36 -10.23 8.43
C ARG A 387 -19.29 -9.08 8.03
N PHE A 388 -19.22 -7.96 8.75
CA PHE A 388 -20.08 -6.80 8.52
C PHE A 388 -19.45 -5.76 7.60
N LYS A 389 -18.16 -5.90 7.27
CA LYS A 389 -17.41 -5.00 6.37
C LYS A 389 -17.45 -3.52 6.79
N TRP A 390 -17.48 -3.26 8.08
CA TRP A 390 -17.38 -1.90 8.60
C TRP A 390 -16.04 -1.29 8.23
N SER A 391 -16.01 0.04 8.06
CA SER A 391 -14.74 0.70 7.81
C SER A 391 -13.82 0.65 9.05
N PRO A 392 -12.52 0.51 8.86
CA PRO A 392 -11.55 0.51 9.95
C PRO A 392 -11.71 1.70 10.92
N ALA A 393 -11.96 2.89 10.39
CA ALA A 393 -12.12 4.10 11.19
C ALA A 393 -13.31 4.02 12.16
N TYR A 394 -14.46 3.48 11.71
CA TYR A 394 -15.63 3.30 12.61
C TYR A 394 -15.34 2.29 13.72
N VAL A 395 -14.70 1.17 13.38
CA VAL A 395 -14.36 0.14 14.38
C VAL A 395 -13.38 0.71 15.42
N LEU A 396 -12.38 1.46 14.98
CA LEU A 396 -11.44 2.13 15.88
C LEU A 396 -12.14 3.18 16.74
N GLY A 397 -13.00 4.02 16.16
CA GLY A 397 -13.75 5.04 16.91
C GLY A 397 -14.64 4.45 18.00
N VAL A 398 -15.37 3.37 17.68
CA VAL A 398 -16.18 2.64 18.66
C VAL A 398 -15.32 2.07 19.80
N ASN A 399 -14.17 1.46 19.45
CA ASN A 399 -13.26 0.91 20.47
C ASN A 399 -12.62 2.00 21.33
N ALA A 400 -12.28 3.16 20.77
CA ALA A 400 -11.79 4.31 21.54
C ALA A 400 -12.85 4.78 22.55
N ALA A 401 -14.10 4.92 22.11
CA ALA A 401 -15.21 5.29 22.99
C ALA A 401 -15.44 4.25 24.10
N LEU A 402 -15.41 2.96 23.76
CA LEU A 402 -15.50 1.89 24.74
C LEU A 402 -14.33 1.90 25.73
N GLY A 403 -13.11 2.20 25.27
CA GLY A 403 -11.94 2.36 26.15
C GLY A 403 -12.15 3.43 27.20
N VAL A 404 -12.69 4.59 26.80
CA VAL A 404 -13.02 5.67 27.73
C VAL A 404 -14.17 5.28 28.69
N LEU A 405 -15.23 4.67 28.17
CA LEU A 405 -16.38 4.25 28.98
C LEU A 405 -16.02 3.17 30.00
N LEU A 406 -15.20 2.20 29.61
CA LEU A 406 -14.76 1.12 30.48
C LEU A 406 -13.56 1.50 31.35
N ARG A 407 -13.07 2.74 31.26
CA ARG A 407 -11.89 3.25 31.98
C ARG A 407 -10.68 2.29 31.86
N MET A 408 -10.44 1.80 30.65
CA MET A 408 -9.32 0.92 30.38
C MET A 408 -8.00 1.68 30.58
N HIS A 409 -7.06 1.07 31.32
CA HIS A 409 -5.74 1.63 31.59
C HIS A 409 -4.63 0.66 31.16
#